data_045a786fc4762207b293fbe782411f02
#
_entry.id   045a786fc4762207b293fbe782411f02
#
_cell.length_a   1.000
_cell.length_b   1.000
_cell.length_c   1.000
_cell.angle_alpha   90.00
_cell.angle_beta   90.00
_cell.angle_gamma   90.00
#
_symmetry.space_group_name_H-M   'P 1'
#
loop_
_entity.id
_entity.type
_entity.pdbx_description
1 polymer ?
#
loop_
_entity_poly.entity_id
_entity_poly.type
_entity_poly.pdbx_seq_one_letter_code
_entity_poly.pdbx_strand_id
1 'polypeptide(L)'
;MAKKVLFINQEITPYVPETLLSTMGLNLPQKVQEAGLEIRTFMPKWGNINERRGQLHEVIRLSGMNLIIDDTDHTLIIKVASIPQSRIQVYFIDNDDYFTHRQMTVDEHGAEYEDNGERAIFFARGVLETVKKLRWTPDIIHCQGWMSAVIPFYLKTAYREEPTFAHAKVVTSLFSEQPKSDFGKKFKSSVVYKEAKSKFMKGYNDKFDYLELGKLAIDYSDGVIEANRGVAPELLAHASNKKVPLLNFPGDDFMDAYAAFYEKIYPTTEE
;
A
#
# COMPACT_ATOMS: atom_id res chain seq x y z
N MET A 1 -9.04 22.78 -8.10
CA MET A 1 -8.00 22.41 -7.09
C MET A 1 -7.12 21.32 -7.68
N ALA A 2 -5.81 21.25 -7.30
CA ALA A 2 -4.94 20.16 -7.73
C ALA A 2 -5.47 18.81 -7.17
N LYS A 3 -5.47 17.76 -8.00
CA LYS A 3 -5.80 16.39 -7.55
C LYS A 3 -4.80 15.95 -6.48
N LYS A 4 -5.28 15.17 -5.52
CA LYS A 4 -4.51 14.64 -4.39
C LYS A 4 -4.30 13.14 -4.55
N VAL A 5 -3.04 12.72 -4.60
CA VAL A 5 -2.67 11.32 -4.74
C VAL A 5 -1.96 10.81 -3.49
N LEU A 6 -2.53 9.79 -2.88
CA LEU A 6 -1.94 9.05 -1.77
C LEU A 6 -1.17 7.86 -2.32
N PHE A 7 0.14 7.85 -2.17
CA PHE A 7 0.99 6.70 -2.51
C PHE A 7 1.25 5.85 -1.27
N ILE A 8 0.96 4.57 -1.36
CA ILE A 8 1.19 3.58 -0.30
C ILE A 8 2.11 2.52 -0.85
N ASN A 9 3.39 2.63 -0.52
CA ASN A 9 4.47 1.86 -1.09
C ASN A 9 5.00 0.84 -0.10
N GLN A 10 5.34 -0.34 -0.59
CA GLN A 10 6.09 -1.31 0.20
C GLN A 10 7.53 -0.86 0.42
N GLU A 11 8.14 -0.22 -0.57
CA GLU A 11 9.55 0.17 -0.60
C GLU A 11 9.74 1.53 -1.26
N ILE A 12 10.70 2.31 -0.76
CA ILE A 12 11.08 3.59 -1.36
C ILE A 12 12.60 3.77 -1.20
N THR A 13 13.31 3.97 -2.31
CA THR A 13 14.71 4.42 -2.26
C THR A 13 14.76 5.90 -1.83
N PRO A 14 15.73 6.36 -1.04
CA PRO A 14 16.98 5.68 -0.62
C PRO A 14 16.87 5.01 0.76
N TYR A 15 15.69 4.80 1.31
CA TYR A 15 15.52 4.24 2.67
C TYR A 15 15.81 2.74 2.71
N VAL A 16 15.56 2.04 1.62
CA VAL A 16 15.83 0.61 1.45
C VAL A 16 16.72 0.39 0.23
N PRO A 17 17.29 -0.81 0.05
CA PRO A 17 18.09 -1.14 -1.14
C PRO A 17 17.33 -0.86 -2.44
N GLU A 18 18.08 -0.52 -3.48
CA GLU A 18 17.52 -0.23 -4.80
C GLU A 18 16.98 -1.51 -5.45
N THR A 19 15.68 -1.53 -5.68
CA THR A 19 14.92 -2.54 -6.42
C THR A 19 14.03 -1.83 -7.43
N LEU A 20 13.41 -2.57 -8.33
CA LEU A 20 12.40 -1.98 -9.20
C LEU A 20 11.26 -1.34 -8.38
N LEU A 21 10.79 -2.04 -7.36
CA LEU A 21 9.71 -1.58 -6.49
C LEU A 21 10.09 -0.30 -5.72
N SER A 22 11.28 -0.27 -5.11
CA SER A 22 11.75 0.90 -4.36
C SER A 22 12.03 2.10 -5.25
N THR A 23 12.52 1.87 -6.46
CA THR A 23 12.75 2.92 -7.48
C THR A 23 11.42 3.49 -7.98
N MET A 24 10.43 2.65 -8.26
CA MET A 24 9.07 3.11 -8.59
C MET A 24 8.42 3.85 -7.42
N GLY A 25 8.67 3.41 -6.18
CA GLY A 25 8.20 4.07 -4.97
C GLY A 25 8.69 5.51 -4.80
N LEU A 26 9.84 5.86 -5.40
CA LEU A 26 10.34 7.22 -5.47
C LEU A 26 9.89 7.93 -6.75
N ASN A 27 10.19 7.36 -7.91
CA ASN A 27 10.09 8.05 -9.21
C ASN A 27 8.65 8.41 -9.56
N LEU A 28 7.69 7.51 -9.31
CA LEU A 28 6.30 7.78 -9.63
C LEU A 28 5.72 8.94 -8.78
N PRO A 29 5.82 8.95 -7.44
CA PRO A 29 5.38 10.09 -6.64
C PRO A 29 6.06 11.39 -7.04
N GLN A 30 7.37 11.35 -7.33
CA GLN A 30 8.13 12.54 -7.74
C GLN A 30 7.58 13.12 -9.05
N LYS A 31 7.43 12.31 -10.07
CA LYS A 31 6.91 12.76 -11.37
C LYS A 31 5.46 13.26 -11.28
N VAL A 32 4.63 12.63 -10.44
CA VAL A 32 3.25 13.07 -10.19
C VAL A 32 3.24 14.43 -9.48
N GLN A 33 4.14 14.66 -8.53
CA GLN A 33 4.30 15.96 -7.86
C GLN A 33 4.80 17.02 -8.84
N GLU A 34 5.79 16.70 -9.68
CA GLU A 34 6.31 17.60 -10.73
C GLU A 34 5.24 17.96 -11.76
N ALA A 35 4.28 17.08 -12.01
CA ALA A 35 3.10 17.36 -12.84
C ALA A 35 2.04 18.24 -12.14
N GLY A 36 2.32 18.72 -10.92
CA GLY A 36 1.48 19.69 -10.20
C GLY A 36 0.39 19.08 -9.32
N LEU A 37 0.38 17.75 -9.09
CA LEU A 37 -0.54 17.11 -8.17
C LEU A 37 0.00 17.20 -6.73
N GLU A 38 -0.92 17.27 -5.75
CA GLU A 38 -0.54 17.18 -4.34
C GLU A 38 -0.38 15.71 -3.95
N ILE A 39 0.72 15.38 -3.30
CA ILE A 39 1.00 13.99 -2.92
C ILE A 39 1.23 13.81 -1.42
N ARG A 40 0.94 12.60 -0.93
CA ARG A 40 1.45 12.07 0.33
C ARG A 40 1.91 10.64 0.09
N THR A 41 2.98 10.24 0.80
CA THR A 41 3.66 8.98 0.54
C THR A 41 3.89 8.24 1.84
N PHE A 42 3.55 6.96 1.86
CA PHE A 42 3.69 6.07 3.02
C PHE A 42 4.50 4.84 2.67
N MET A 43 5.23 4.31 3.65
CA MET A 43 5.88 2.99 3.60
C MET A 43 5.99 2.38 5.00
N PRO A 44 6.22 1.05 5.13
CA PRO A 44 6.59 0.45 6.41
C PRO A 44 7.95 0.98 6.87
N LYS A 45 8.12 1.15 8.16
CA LYS A 45 9.42 1.46 8.76
C LYS A 45 10.18 0.15 8.94
N TRP A 46 10.71 -0.39 7.86
CA TRP A 46 11.52 -1.60 7.92
C TRP A 46 12.68 -1.47 8.89
N GLY A 47 12.98 -2.53 9.66
CA GLY A 47 13.99 -2.47 10.71
C GLY A 47 15.42 -2.24 10.21
N ASN A 48 15.71 -2.53 8.95
CA ASN A 48 16.98 -2.22 8.29
C ASN A 48 17.13 -0.74 7.88
N ILE A 49 16.11 0.09 8.04
CA ILE A 49 16.20 1.53 7.77
C ILE A 49 17.04 2.21 8.84
N ASN A 50 18.11 2.85 8.43
CA ASN A 50 18.93 3.67 9.30
C ASN A 50 18.24 5.01 9.56
N GLU A 51 17.59 5.15 10.71
CA GLU A 51 16.79 6.33 11.09
C GLU A 51 17.63 7.61 11.15
N ARG A 52 18.86 7.52 11.67
CA ARG A 52 19.76 8.67 11.79
C ARG A 52 20.18 9.16 10.41
N ARG A 53 20.57 8.26 9.51
CA ARG A 53 20.97 8.60 8.14
C ARG A 53 19.78 9.12 7.33
N GLY A 54 18.64 8.50 7.50
CA GLY A 54 17.38 8.90 6.84
C GLY A 54 16.70 10.11 7.47
N GLN A 55 17.23 10.62 8.61
CA GLN A 55 16.65 11.76 9.36
C GLN A 55 15.18 11.55 9.71
N LEU A 56 14.82 10.33 10.15
CA LEU A 56 13.47 10.02 10.56
C LEU A 56 13.17 10.65 11.93
N HIS A 57 12.03 11.31 12.03
CA HIS A 57 11.53 11.91 13.27
C HIS A 57 10.16 11.36 13.61
N GLU A 58 9.94 10.99 14.85
CA GLU A 58 8.61 10.58 15.32
C GLU A 58 7.66 11.78 15.34
N VAL A 59 6.44 11.55 14.87
CA VAL A 59 5.34 12.52 14.92
C VAL A 59 4.41 12.15 16.07
N ILE A 60 4.72 12.64 17.29
CA ILE A 60 4.03 12.29 18.54
C ILE A 60 2.51 12.43 18.42
N ARG A 61 2.00 13.51 17.80
CA ARG A 61 0.56 13.74 17.64
C ARG A 61 -0.16 12.69 16.80
N LEU A 62 0.58 11.95 15.96
CA LEU A 62 0.04 10.89 15.10
C LEU A 62 0.24 9.51 15.70
N SER A 63 1.24 9.36 16.57
CA SER A 63 1.60 8.10 17.24
C SER A 63 0.68 7.76 18.42
N GLY A 64 0.88 6.58 19.01
CA GLY A 64 0.25 6.15 20.26
C GLY A 64 -1.15 5.54 20.12
N MET A 65 -1.67 5.33 18.92
CA MET A 65 -2.92 4.61 18.69
C MET A 65 -2.66 3.10 18.76
N ASN A 66 -3.47 2.36 19.52
CA ASN A 66 -3.42 0.90 19.51
C ASN A 66 -4.28 0.34 18.38
N LEU A 67 -3.69 -0.54 17.58
CA LEU A 67 -4.37 -1.33 16.55
C LEU A 67 -4.43 -2.78 17.01
N ILE A 68 -5.63 -3.30 17.18
CA ILE A 68 -5.84 -4.71 17.57
C ILE A 68 -5.76 -5.58 16.31
N ILE A 69 -4.81 -6.50 16.28
CA ILE A 69 -4.65 -7.51 15.24
C ILE A 69 -4.68 -8.88 15.93
N ASP A 70 -5.57 -9.77 15.51
CA ASP A 70 -5.71 -11.13 16.06
C ASP A 70 -5.69 -11.14 17.61
N ASP A 71 -6.53 -10.32 18.26
CA ASP A 71 -6.68 -10.17 19.72
C ASP A 71 -5.46 -9.59 20.47
N THR A 72 -4.47 -9.06 19.77
CA THR A 72 -3.29 -8.43 20.36
C THR A 72 -3.23 -6.95 20.02
N ASP A 73 -2.93 -6.11 21.03
CA ASP A 73 -2.73 -4.67 20.87
C ASP A 73 -1.33 -4.37 20.34
N HIS A 74 -1.27 -3.59 19.26
CA HIS A 74 -0.02 -3.11 18.67
C HIS A 74 -0.03 -1.59 18.60
N THR A 75 0.92 -0.95 19.25
CA THR A 75 1.02 0.52 19.26
C THR A 75 1.53 1.03 17.92
N LEU A 76 0.75 1.90 17.28
CA LEU A 76 1.11 2.58 16.04
C LEU A 76 2.08 3.73 16.33
N ILE A 77 3.25 3.68 15.74
CA ILE A 77 4.26 4.75 15.76
C ILE A 77 4.38 5.31 14.36
N ILE A 78 4.36 6.63 14.25
CA ILE A 78 4.50 7.33 12.96
C ILE A 78 5.79 8.13 12.98
N LYS A 79 6.67 7.82 12.02
CA LYS A 79 7.86 8.62 11.77
C LYS A 79 7.73 9.32 10.41
N VAL A 80 8.47 10.39 10.23
CA VAL A 80 8.48 11.14 8.98
C VAL A 80 9.89 11.54 8.62
N ALA A 81 10.19 11.53 7.34
CA ALA A 81 11.40 12.10 6.77
C ALA A 81 11.10 12.69 5.39
N SER A 82 11.99 13.56 4.92
CA SER A 82 11.91 14.12 3.57
C SER A 82 13.08 13.61 2.73
N ILE A 83 12.80 13.21 1.49
CA ILE A 83 13.84 12.85 0.53
C ILE A 83 14.48 14.16 0.03
N PRO A 84 15.78 14.40 0.32
CA PRO A 84 16.38 15.72 0.14
C PRO A 84 16.27 16.29 -1.29
N GLN A 85 16.43 15.45 -2.30
CA GLN A 85 16.46 15.87 -3.71
C GLN A 85 15.08 16.21 -4.27
N SER A 86 14.06 15.41 -3.91
CA SER A 86 12.69 15.56 -4.39
C SER A 86 11.79 16.35 -3.45
N ARG A 87 12.22 16.55 -2.20
CA ARG A 87 11.43 17.14 -1.10
C ARG A 87 10.13 16.39 -0.79
N ILE A 88 10.01 15.13 -1.26
CA ILE A 88 8.88 14.26 -0.94
C ILE A 88 8.96 13.92 0.53
N GLN A 89 7.84 14.15 1.23
CA GLN A 89 7.68 13.73 2.61
C GLN A 89 7.16 12.29 2.65
N VAL A 90 7.90 11.41 3.34
CA VAL A 90 7.53 10.01 3.54
C VAL A 90 7.10 9.80 4.98
N TYR A 91 5.92 9.24 5.17
CA TYR A 91 5.40 8.77 6.45
C TYR A 91 5.71 7.29 6.60
N PHE A 92 6.33 6.92 7.70
CA PHE A 92 6.71 5.56 8.04
C PHE A 92 5.74 5.01 9.09
N ILE A 93 5.15 3.87 8.78
CA ILE A 93 4.33 3.10 9.73
C ILE A 93 5.25 2.17 10.49
N ASP A 94 5.34 2.36 11.80
CA ASP A 94 6.24 1.63 12.68
C ASP A 94 5.50 0.97 13.84
N ASN A 95 6.08 -0.09 14.35
CA ASN A 95 5.67 -0.82 15.55
C ASN A 95 6.82 -1.72 16.01
N ASP A 96 7.01 -1.85 17.29
CA ASP A 96 8.13 -2.61 17.87
C ASP A 96 8.06 -4.11 17.53
N ASP A 97 6.86 -4.70 17.50
CA ASP A 97 6.69 -6.13 17.24
C ASP A 97 6.92 -6.47 15.76
N TYR A 98 6.40 -5.62 14.86
CA TYR A 98 6.34 -5.92 13.43
C TYR A 98 7.51 -5.35 12.60
N PHE A 99 8.12 -4.24 13.03
CA PHE A 99 9.07 -3.53 12.18
C PHE A 99 10.41 -3.19 12.84
N THR A 100 10.42 -2.63 14.05
CA THR A 100 11.62 -1.96 14.62
C THR A 100 12.86 -2.86 14.66
N HIS A 101 12.73 -4.12 15.04
CA HIS A 101 13.85 -5.05 15.25
C HIS A 101 13.92 -6.17 14.20
N ARG A 102 13.27 -5.98 13.04
CA ARG A 102 13.13 -7.03 12.05
C ARG A 102 13.58 -6.54 10.68
N GLN A 103 14.07 -7.47 9.86
CA GLN A 103 14.33 -7.18 8.45
C GLN A 103 13.04 -6.87 7.69
N MET A 104 13.13 -6.65 6.38
CA MET A 104 11.95 -6.33 5.56
C MET A 104 10.92 -7.48 5.58
N THR A 105 10.91 -8.32 4.58
CA THR A 105 9.93 -9.42 4.43
C THR A 105 10.50 -10.79 4.71
N VAL A 106 11.83 -10.87 4.82
CA VAL A 106 12.60 -12.07 5.13
C VAL A 106 13.57 -11.79 6.27
N ASP A 107 13.95 -12.81 7.00
CA ASP A 107 14.96 -12.74 8.06
C ASP A 107 16.40 -12.68 7.50
N GLU A 108 17.40 -12.71 8.38
CA GLU A 108 18.82 -12.69 8.02
C GLU A 108 19.28 -13.95 7.27
N HIS A 109 18.50 -15.03 7.32
CA HIS A 109 18.74 -16.29 6.61
C HIS A 109 17.95 -16.39 5.30
N GLY A 110 17.14 -15.37 4.95
CA GLY A 110 16.30 -15.33 3.77
C GLY A 110 14.99 -16.09 3.89
N ALA A 111 14.62 -16.51 5.11
CA ALA A 111 13.31 -17.11 5.37
C ALA A 111 12.25 -16.02 5.56
N GLU A 112 11.11 -16.20 4.91
CA GLU A 112 9.99 -15.26 5.04
C GLU A 112 9.39 -15.36 6.45
N TYR A 113 9.01 -14.20 6.99
CA TYR A 113 8.35 -14.16 8.30
C TYR A 113 6.93 -14.72 8.21
N GLU A 114 6.60 -15.63 9.14
CA GLU A 114 5.28 -16.28 9.20
C GLU A 114 4.12 -15.28 9.41
N ASP A 115 4.40 -14.14 10.06
CA ASP A 115 3.45 -13.08 10.35
C ASP A 115 3.42 -11.95 9.30
N ASN A 116 4.00 -12.14 8.12
CA ASN A 116 3.97 -11.15 7.05
C ASN A 116 2.54 -10.72 6.67
N GLY A 117 1.56 -11.61 6.83
CA GLY A 117 0.14 -11.30 6.66
C GLY A 117 -0.38 -10.29 7.69
N GLU A 118 -0.06 -10.48 8.98
CA GLU A 118 -0.43 -9.55 10.05
C GLU A 118 0.28 -8.20 9.90
N ARG A 119 1.54 -8.21 9.47
CA ARG A 119 2.32 -6.99 9.18
C ARG A 119 1.68 -6.18 8.07
N ALA A 120 1.17 -6.82 7.01
CA ALA A 120 0.44 -6.15 5.94
C ALA A 120 -0.90 -5.56 6.43
N ILE A 121 -1.62 -6.28 7.30
CA ILE A 121 -2.85 -5.79 7.94
C ILE A 121 -2.56 -4.57 8.82
N PHE A 122 -1.53 -4.64 9.66
CA PHE A 122 -1.12 -3.54 10.52
C PHE A 122 -0.72 -2.31 9.69
N PHE A 123 0.11 -2.50 8.66
CA PHE A 123 0.51 -1.44 7.75
C PHE A 123 -0.70 -0.76 7.10
N ALA A 124 -1.61 -1.53 6.54
CA ALA A 124 -2.82 -1.01 5.89
C ALA A 124 -3.65 -0.16 6.86
N ARG A 125 -3.93 -0.68 8.05
CA ARG A 125 -4.72 0.05 9.07
C ARG A 125 -3.97 1.27 9.60
N GLY A 126 -2.66 1.15 9.82
CA GLY A 126 -1.81 2.26 10.27
C GLY A 126 -1.82 3.43 9.28
N VAL A 127 -1.72 3.15 7.98
CA VAL A 127 -1.83 4.18 6.94
C VAL A 127 -3.19 4.85 6.98
N LEU A 128 -4.29 4.08 6.94
CA LEU A 128 -5.64 4.64 6.86
C LEU A 128 -5.99 5.48 8.10
N GLU A 129 -5.66 5.01 9.30
CA GLU A 129 -5.88 5.79 10.52
C GLU A 129 -5.01 7.05 10.58
N THR A 130 -3.79 7.00 10.04
CA THR A 130 -2.92 8.18 9.97
C THR A 130 -3.46 9.22 9.01
N VAL A 131 -3.91 8.84 7.83
CA VAL A 131 -4.50 9.75 6.84
C VAL A 131 -5.75 10.45 7.40
N LYS A 132 -6.58 9.73 8.15
CA LYS A 132 -7.72 10.33 8.88
C LYS A 132 -7.26 11.40 9.88
N LYS A 133 -6.25 11.09 10.71
CA LYS A 133 -5.69 12.06 11.67
C LYS A 133 -5.08 13.29 10.98
N LEU A 134 -4.53 13.13 9.78
CA LEU A 134 -4.00 14.22 8.97
C LEU A 134 -5.11 15.12 8.38
N ARG A 135 -6.36 14.68 8.41
CA ARG A 135 -7.50 15.38 7.79
C ARG A 135 -7.23 15.76 6.34
N TRP A 136 -6.63 14.84 5.62
CA TRP A 136 -6.24 15.03 4.22
C TRP A 136 -7.00 14.02 3.36
N THR A 137 -7.81 14.52 2.45
CA THR A 137 -8.75 13.72 1.65
C THR A 137 -8.13 13.46 0.27
N PRO A 138 -7.67 12.24 -0.02
CA PRO A 138 -7.14 11.89 -1.34
C PRO A 138 -8.24 11.72 -2.37
N ASP A 139 -7.94 12.07 -3.63
CA ASP A 139 -8.78 11.75 -4.79
C ASP A 139 -8.42 10.36 -5.34
N ILE A 140 -7.13 10.03 -5.34
CA ILE A 140 -6.60 8.74 -5.79
C ILE A 140 -5.73 8.15 -4.67
N ILE A 141 -5.93 6.87 -4.39
CA ILE A 141 -5.08 6.08 -3.50
C ILE A 141 -4.39 5.02 -4.35
N HIS A 142 -3.07 5.11 -4.46
CA HIS A 142 -2.26 4.20 -5.26
C HIS A 142 -1.45 3.27 -4.37
N CYS A 143 -1.77 1.99 -4.41
CA CYS A 143 -1.13 0.92 -3.67
C CYS A 143 -0.05 0.25 -4.53
N GLN A 144 1.20 0.15 -4.02
CA GLN A 144 2.34 -0.43 -4.71
C GLN A 144 3.00 -1.52 -3.85
N GLY A 145 3.09 -2.72 -4.41
CA GLY A 145 3.61 -3.89 -3.71
C GLY A 145 2.58 -4.59 -2.83
N TRP A 146 2.85 -5.86 -2.55
CA TRP A 146 1.89 -6.75 -1.86
C TRP A 146 1.59 -6.35 -0.41
N MET A 147 2.52 -5.65 0.28
CA MET A 147 2.27 -5.13 1.64
C MET A 147 1.09 -4.13 1.68
N SER A 148 0.78 -3.48 0.57
CA SER A 148 -0.34 -2.54 0.48
C SER A 148 -1.64 -3.18 -0.04
N ALA A 149 -1.60 -4.46 -0.42
CA ALA A 149 -2.69 -5.12 -1.14
C ALA A 149 -3.99 -5.34 -0.33
N VAL A 150 -3.94 -5.22 1.01
CA VAL A 150 -5.14 -5.28 1.87
C VAL A 150 -5.92 -3.95 1.86
N ILE A 151 -5.29 -2.84 1.48
CA ILE A 151 -5.86 -1.50 1.57
C ILE A 151 -7.13 -1.33 0.73
N PRO A 152 -7.20 -1.77 -0.54
CA PRO A 152 -8.42 -1.68 -1.34
C PRO A 152 -9.62 -2.35 -0.66
N PHE A 153 -9.41 -3.54 -0.08
CA PHE A 153 -10.44 -4.24 0.68
C PHE A 153 -10.94 -3.42 1.87
N TYR A 154 -10.07 -2.86 2.67
CA TYR A 154 -10.47 -2.03 3.81
C TYR A 154 -11.19 -0.76 3.38
N LEU A 155 -10.75 -0.08 2.33
CA LEU A 155 -11.39 1.13 1.84
C LEU A 155 -12.83 0.88 1.39
N LYS A 156 -13.10 -0.26 0.75
CA LYS A 156 -14.44 -0.61 0.27
C LYS A 156 -15.31 -1.33 1.32
N THR A 157 -14.76 -1.62 2.51
CA THR A 157 -15.48 -2.30 3.60
C THR A 157 -15.40 -1.53 4.90
N ALA A 158 -14.36 -1.70 5.70
CA ALA A 158 -14.21 -1.13 7.04
C ALA A 158 -14.20 0.41 7.07
N TYR A 159 -13.75 1.06 6.00
CA TYR A 159 -13.65 2.52 5.86
C TYR A 159 -14.61 3.10 4.81
N ARG A 160 -15.57 2.31 4.36
CA ARG A 160 -16.53 2.71 3.31
C ARG A 160 -17.29 3.99 3.65
N GLU A 161 -17.71 4.12 4.91
CA GLU A 161 -18.49 5.27 5.40
C GLU A 161 -17.57 6.38 5.97
N GLU A 162 -16.25 6.26 5.83
CA GLU A 162 -15.30 7.24 6.34
C GLU A 162 -15.20 8.44 5.38
N PRO A 163 -15.60 9.65 5.83
CA PRO A 163 -15.64 10.83 4.96
C PRO A 163 -14.29 11.14 4.28
N THR A 164 -13.19 10.84 4.94
CA THR A 164 -11.84 11.04 4.40
C THR A 164 -11.61 10.31 3.08
N PHE A 165 -12.28 9.16 2.86
CA PHE A 165 -12.07 8.28 1.70
C PHE A 165 -13.30 8.16 0.80
N ALA A 166 -14.40 8.84 1.12
CA ALA A 166 -15.71 8.65 0.48
C ALA A 166 -15.67 8.82 -1.06
N HIS A 167 -14.82 9.69 -1.56
CA HIS A 167 -14.70 9.98 -2.99
C HIS A 167 -13.44 9.38 -3.63
N ALA A 168 -12.56 8.78 -2.82
CA ALA A 168 -11.29 8.27 -3.31
C ALA A 168 -11.47 7.06 -4.25
N LYS A 169 -10.69 7.05 -5.32
CA LYS A 169 -10.50 5.90 -6.20
C LYS A 169 -9.21 5.16 -5.86
N VAL A 170 -9.28 3.85 -5.90
CA VAL A 170 -8.15 2.99 -5.53
C VAL A 170 -7.55 2.36 -6.76
N VAL A 171 -6.24 2.55 -6.93
CA VAL A 171 -5.43 1.93 -7.99
C VAL A 171 -4.41 1.01 -7.35
N THR A 172 -4.31 -0.21 -7.83
CA THR A 172 -3.31 -1.20 -7.37
C THR A 172 -2.32 -1.51 -8.47
N SER A 173 -1.04 -1.27 -8.20
CA SER A 173 0.06 -1.73 -9.05
C SER A 173 0.52 -3.11 -8.64
N LEU A 174 0.46 -4.05 -9.56
CA LEU A 174 0.96 -5.41 -9.42
C LEU A 174 2.40 -5.48 -9.93
N PHE A 175 3.27 -6.12 -9.15
CA PHE A 175 4.66 -6.35 -9.47
C PHE A 175 4.94 -7.85 -9.62
N SER A 176 5.98 -8.19 -10.38
CA SER A 176 6.42 -9.60 -10.54
C SER A 176 7.04 -10.16 -9.26
N GLU A 177 7.53 -9.28 -8.37
CA GLU A 177 8.05 -9.68 -7.07
C GLU A 177 6.92 -10.12 -6.15
N GLN A 178 7.03 -11.34 -5.63
CA GLN A 178 6.01 -11.97 -4.81
C GLN A 178 6.62 -12.81 -3.69
N PRO A 179 5.96 -12.89 -2.52
CA PRO A 179 6.32 -13.84 -1.49
C PRO A 179 6.08 -15.27 -1.97
N LYS A 180 6.92 -16.19 -1.47
CA LYS A 180 6.85 -17.63 -1.78
C LYS A 180 5.95 -18.39 -0.83
N SER A 181 5.89 -17.92 0.42
CA SER A 181 5.05 -18.49 1.46
C SER A 181 3.62 -17.94 1.41
N ASP A 182 2.68 -18.68 1.96
CA ASP A 182 1.35 -18.12 2.25
C ASP A 182 1.39 -17.19 3.48
N PHE A 183 0.31 -16.45 3.69
CA PHE A 183 0.19 -15.47 4.78
C PHE A 183 -0.33 -16.09 6.10
N GLY A 184 -0.26 -17.41 6.21
CA GLY A 184 -0.65 -18.15 7.41
C GLY A 184 -2.15 -18.45 7.52
N LYS A 185 -2.47 -19.49 8.30
CA LYS A 185 -3.84 -19.97 8.46
C LYS A 185 -4.80 -18.96 9.10
N LYS A 186 -4.25 -18.00 9.85
CA LYS A 186 -5.03 -16.98 10.56
C LYS A 186 -5.33 -15.75 9.72
N PHE A 187 -4.69 -15.54 8.56
CA PHE A 187 -4.83 -14.32 7.78
C PHE A 187 -6.30 -13.94 7.53
N LYS A 188 -7.14 -14.90 7.11
CA LYS A 188 -8.56 -14.65 6.82
C LYS A 188 -9.38 -14.23 8.05
N SER A 189 -8.96 -14.60 9.25
CA SER A 189 -9.57 -14.15 10.51
C SER A 189 -8.98 -12.80 10.96
N SER A 190 -7.67 -12.63 10.86
CA SER A 190 -6.97 -11.43 11.32
C SER A 190 -7.30 -10.19 10.49
N VAL A 191 -7.65 -10.37 9.21
CA VAL A 191 -8.08 -9.26 8.33
C VAL A 191 -9.47 -8.73 8.68
N VAL A 192 -10.26 -9.47 9.48
CA VAL A 192 -11.61 -9.03 9.89
C VAL A 192 -11.52 -7.83 10.82
N TYR A 193 -12.18 -6.73 10.42
CA TYR A 193 -12.19 -5.48 11.19
C TYR A 193 -13.40 -4.64 10.81
N LYS A 194 -14.17 -4.16 11.79
CA LYS A 194 -15.39 -3.36 11.56
C LYS A 194 -16.30 -4.02 10.52
N GLU A 195 -16.61 -3.31 9.44
CA GLU A 195 -17.44 -3.82 8.34
C GLU A 195 -16.71 -4.75 7.35
N ALA A 196 -15.38 -4.92 7.49
CA ALA A 196 -14.63 -5.98 6.80
C ALA A 196 -14.91 -7.34 7.46
N LYS A 197 -16.07 -7.90 7.21
CA LYS A 197 -16.58 -9.13 7.86
C LYS A 197 -16.03 -10.40 7.19
N SER A 198 -15.95 -11.48 7.94
CA SER A 198 -15.50 -12.79 7.46
C SER A 198 -16.26 -13.33 6.23
N LYS A 199 -17.52 -12.91 6.04
CA LYS A 199 -18.29 -13.27 4.85
C LYS A 199 -17.62 -12.86 3.52
N PHE A 200 -16.87 -11.77 3.50
CA PHE A 200 -16.15 -11.31 2.32
C PHE A 200 -14.94 -12.18 1.97
N MET A 201 -14.46 -12.99 2.92
CA MET A 201 -13.31 -13.89 2.72
C MET A 201 -13.73 -15.29 2.23
N LYS A 202 -15.04 -15.58 2.14
CA LYS A 202 -15.53 -16.92 1.76
C LYS A 202 -15.21 -17.32 0.32
N GLY A 203 -14.99 -16.37 -0.58
CA GLY A 203 -14.68 -16.63 -1.99
C GLY A 203 -13.21 -16.94 -2.28
N TYR A 204 -12.34 -16.83 -1.28
CA TYR A 204 -10.90 -17.03 -1.40
C TYR A 204 -10.47 -18.36 -0.78
N ASN A 205 -9.37 -18.95 -1.27
CA ASN A 205 -8.83 -20.21 -0.77
C ASN A 205 -8.42 -20.10 0.71
N ASP A 206 -8.44 -21.22 1.42
CA ASP A 206 -8.01 -21.26 2.83
C ASP A 206 -6.48 -21.15 2.94
N LYS A 207 -5.73 -21.70 1.98
CA LYS A 207 -4.33 -21.35 1.80
C LYS A 207 -4.23 -19.99 1.14
N PHE A 208 -4.10 -18.94 1.96
CA PHE A 208 -4.11 -17.56 1.49
C PHE A 208 -2.68 -17.15 1.10
N ASP A 209 -2.37 -17.30 -0.17
CA ASP A 209 -1.08 -16.97 -0.77
C ASP A 209 -1.09 -15.62 -1.50
N TYR A 210 -0.01 -15.31 -2.20
CA TYR A 210 0.11 -14.08 -2.98
C TYR A 210 -0.98 -13.94 -4.04
N LEU A 211 -1.37 -15.04 -4.71
CA LEU A 211 -2.42 -14.98 -5.73
C LEU A 211 -3.78 -14.61 -5.11
N GLU A 212 -4.11 -15.19 -3.96
CA GLU A 212 -5.35 -14.86 -3.26
C GLU A 212 -5.33 -13.41 -2.74
N LEU A 213 -4.20 -12.94 -2.22
CA LEU A 213 -4.03 -11.54 -1.81
C LEU A 213 -4.15 -10.58 -3.00
N GLY A 214 -3.53 -10.91 -4.14
CA GLY A 214 -3.63 -10.14 -5.37
C GLY A 214 -5.06 -10.08 -5.91
N LYS A 215 -5.79 -11.21 -5.91
CA LYS A 215 -7.22 -11.25 -6.26
C LYS A 215 -8.05 -10.37 -5.33
N LEU A 216 -7.79 -10.44 -4.02
CA LEU A 216 -8.46 -9.57 -3.04
C LEU A 216 -8.23 -8.10 -3.38
N ALA A 217 -6.99 -7.70 -3.65
CA ALA A 217 -6.67 -6.32 -4.02
C ALA A 217 -7.41 -5.89 -5.30
N ILE A 218 -7.42 -6.74 -6.33
CA ILE A 218 -8.09 -6.49 -7.60
C ILE A 218 -9.61 -6.34 -7.43
N ASP A 219 -10.24 -7.24 -6.68
CA ASP A 219 -11.70 -7.26 -6.47
C ASP A 219 -12.23 -5.97 -5.81
N TYR A 220 -11.37 -5.27 -5.08
CA TYR A 220 -11.72 -4.03 -4.37
C TYR A 220 -11.04 -2.78 -4.92
N SER A 221 -10.34 -2.87 -6.05
CA SER A 221 -9.72 -1.72 -6.73
C SER A 221 -10.63 -1.14 -7.82
N ASP A 222 -10.52 0.17 -8.03
CA ASP A 222 -11.17 0.88 -9.14
C ASP A 222 -10.32 0.79 -10.42
N GLY A 223 -9.04 0.45 -10.31
CA GLY A 223 -8.13 0.21 -11.41
C GLY A 223 -6.90 -0.59 -11.01
N VAL A 224 -6.33 -1.29 -11.97
CA VAL A 224 -5.15 -2.16 -11.79
C VAL A 224 -4.09 -1.79 -12.82
N ILE A 225 -2.84 -1.79 -12.42
CA ILE A 225 -1.69 -1.54 -13.30
C ILE A 225 -0.75 -2.74 -13.23
N GLU A 226 -0.36 -3.27 -14.37
CA GLU A 226 0.79 -4.14 -14.51
C GLU A 226 2.05 -3.26 -14.48
N ALA A 227 2.72 -3.22 -13.32
CA ALA A 227 3.82 -2.27 -13.10
C ALA A 227 5.13 -2.69 -13.79
N ASN A 228 5.31 -3.98 -14.05
CA ASN A 228 6.44 -4.51 -14.77
C ASN A 228 6.09 -5.84 -15.44
N ARG A 229 6.95 -6.29 -16.36
CA ARG A 229 6.81 -7.61 -17.00
C ARG A 229 6.98 -8.72 -15.97
N GLY A 230 6.25 -9.81 -16.15
CA GLY A 230 6.34 -11.00 -15.29
C GLY A 230 5.39 -11.01 -14.09
N VAL A 231 4.46 -10.08 -14.03
CA VAL A 231 3.30 -10.19 -13.12
C VAL A 231 2.57 -11.51 -13.40
N ALA A 232 2.13 -12.17 -12.34
CA ALA A 232 1.42 -13.46 -12.44
C ALA A 232 0.24 -13.37 -13.44
N PRO A 233 0.24 -14.17 -14.51
CA PRO A 233 -0.80 -14.12 -15.55
C PRO A 233 -2.21 -14.35 -15.00
N GLU A 234 -2.32 -15.12 -13.92
CA GLU A 234 -3.57 -15.39 -13.21
C GLU A 234 -4.21 -14.13 -12.64
N LEU A 235 -3.39 -13.18 -12.16
CA LEU A 235 -3.89 -11.90 -11.64
C LEU A 235 -4.37 -10.99 -12.77
N LEU A 236 -3.64 -10.93 -13.87
CA LEU A 236 -4.04 -10.14 -15.05
C LEU A 236 -5.33 -10.70 -15.66
N ALA A 237 -5.45 -12.04 -15.75
CA ALA A 237 -6.67 -12.71 -16.17
C ALA A 237 -7.84 -12.44 -15.22
N HIS A 238 -7.59 -12.45 -13.91
CA HIS A 238 -8.61 -12.14 -12.90
C HIS A 238 -9.14 -10.71 -13.06
N ALA A 239 -8.26 -9.71 -13.22
CA ALA A 239 -8.65 -8.33 -13.45
C ALA A 239 -9.53 -8.19 -14.72
N SER A 240 -9.12 -8.85 -15.80
CA SER A 240 -9.87 -8.86 -17.06
C SER A 240 -11.24 -9.51 -16.90
N ASN A 241 -11.33 -10.67 -16.23
CA ASN A 241 -12.59 -11.39 -15.96
C ASN A 241 -13.56 -10.57 -15.10
N LYS A 242 -13.04 -9.83 -14.12
CA LYS A 242 -13.82 -8.92 -13.27
C LYS A 242 -14.15 -7.60 -13.94
N LYS A 243 -13.63 -7.35 -15.14
CA LYS A 243 -13.79 -6.09 -15.90
C LYS A 243 -13.29 -4.85 -15.12
N VAL A 244 -12.29 -5.04 -14.26
CA VAL A 244 -11.60 -3.93 -13.62
C VAL A 244 -10.74 -3.24 -14.67
N PRO A 245 -10.75 -1.91 -14.78
CA PRO A 245 -9.84 -1.19 -15.66
C PRO A 245 -8.40 -1.63 -15.47
N LEU A 246 -7.75 -2.11 -16.50
CA LEU A 246 -6.38 -2.60 -16.49
C LEU A 246 -5.50 -1.75 -17.40
N LEU A 247 -4.40 -1.25 -16.87
CA LEU A 247 -3.28 -0.72 -17.64
C LEU A 247 -2.20 -1.81 -17.72
N ASN A 248 -1.99 -2.35 -18.90
CA ASN A 248 -0.86 -3.25 -19.15
C ASN A 248 0.45 -2.47 -19.04
N PHE A 249 1.54 -3.19 -18.77
CA PHE A 249 2.87 -2.57 -18.60
C PHE A 249 3.20 -1.63 -19.77
N PRO A 250 3.30 -0.31 -19.52
CA PRO A 250 3.47 0.67 -20.59
C PRO A 250 4.93 0.84 -21.05
N GLY A 251 5.87 0.13 -20.42
CA GLY A 251 7.31 0.31 -20.64
C GLY A 251 7.94 1.28 -19.65
N ASP A 252 9.20 1.63 -19.90
CA ASP A 252 10.00 2.44 -18.97
C ASP A 252 9.55 3.91 -18.93
N ASP A 253 8.99 4.41 -20.03
CA ASP A 253 8.38 5.76 -20.08
C ASP A 253 6.88 5.68 -19.76
N PHE A 254 6.61 5.48 -18.48
CA PHE A 254 5.28 5.14 -17.98
C PHE A 254 4.40 6.35 -17.65
N MET A 255 4.96 7.57 -17.56
CA MET A 255 4.23 8.70 -16.94
C MET A 255 2.96 9.10 -17.67
N ASP A 256 3.02 9.23 -19.00
CA ASP A 256 1.85 9.62 -19.78
C ASP A 256 0.73 8.57 -19.68
N ALA A 257 1.12 7.29 -19.67
CA ALA A 257 0.16 6.20 -19.53
C ALA A 257 -0.49 6.17 -18.13
N TYR A 258 0.29 6.43 -17.07
CA TYR A 258 -0.23 6.52 -15.70
C TYR A 258 -1.12 7.75 -15.51
N ALA A 259 -0.72 8.91 -16.04
CA ALA A 259 -1.53 10.13 -16.00
C ALA A 259 -2.87 9.93 -16.70
N ALA A 260 -2.85 9.36 -17.92
CA ALA A 260 -4.07 9.03 -18.66
C ALA A 260 -4.94 8.00 -17.92
N PHE A 261 -4.30 7.03 -17.26
CA PHE A 261 -5.02 6.05 -16.46
C PHE A 261 -5.68 6.65 -15.23
N TYR A 262 -4.98 7.55 -14.50
CA TYR A 262 -5.56 8.29 -13.38
C TYR A 262 -6.74 9.13 -13.82
N GLU A 263 -6.64 9.82 -14.97
CA GLU A 263 -7.75 10.60 -15.52
C GLU A 263 -8.96 9.72 -15.88
N LYS A 264 -8.71 8.53 -16.41
CA LYS A 264 -9.77 7.55 -16.70
C LYS A 264 -10.48 7.05 -15.43
N ILE A 265 -9.72 6.82 -14.33
CA ILE A 265 -10.26 6.30 -13.06
C ILE A 265 -10.96 7.40 -12.24
N TYR A 266 -10.42 8.59 -12.27
CA TYR A 266 -10.94 9.76 -11.56
C TYR A 266 -10.93 10.97 -12.51
N PRO A 267 -11.95 11.12 -13.37
CA PRO A 267 -12.03 12.21 -14.33
C PRO A 267 -12.00 13.58 -13.67
N THR A 268 -11.28 14.52 -14.26
CA THR A 268 -11.36 15.92 -13.88
C THR A 268 -12.73 16.44 -14.30
N THR A 269 -13.57 16.83 -13.36
CA THR A 269 -14.82 17.53 -13.66
C THR A 269 -14.42 18.93 -14.17
N GLU A 270 -14.69 19.22 -15.44
CA GLU A 270 -14.66 20.58 -15.93
C GLU A 270 -15.77 21.37 -15.22
N GLU A 271 -15.41 22.38 -14.42
CA GLU A 271 -16.34 23.34 -13.84
C GLU A 271 -16.82 24.33 -14.89
#